data_ad7916b31fa892589368ada8ff555b7e
#
_entry.id   ad7916b31fa892589368ada8ff555b7e
#
_cell.length_a   1.000
_cell.length_b   1.000
_cell.length_c   1.000
_cell.angle_alpha   90.00
_cell.angle_beta   90.00
_cell.angle_gamma   90.00
#
_symmetry.space_group_name_H-M   'P 1'
#
loop_
_entity.id
_entity.type
_entity.pdbx_description
1 polymer ?
#
loop_
_entity_poly.entity_id
_entity_poly.type
_entity_poly.pdbx_seq_one_letter_code
_entity_poly.pdbx_strand_id
1 'polypeptide(L)'
;SNFLIVSLINSFFITPIVFVFLSSKFIENYFYESKQCIILNISPFIRLIKIDIPKIKNELVLIISAVFVLSLGDLTSITIFNDSSFRTIPLFISQLYNNYKYDDAFFILSLFIISLFFIMYLPSKYLNRNAYIR
;
A
#
# COMPACT_ATOMS: atom_id res chain seq x y z
N SER A 1 5.60 -19.05 14.08
CA SER A 1 5.21 -17.68 14.43
C SER A 1 4.10 -17.22 13.49
N ASN A 2 2.91 -17.12 14.01
CA ASN A 2 1.68 -16.87 13.26
C ASN A 2 1.70 -15.50 12.54
N PHE A 3 2.47 -14.54 13.09
CA PHE A 3 2.69 -13.24 12.44
C PHE A 3 3.29 -13.36 11.03
N LEU A 4 4.28 -14.23 10.82
CA LEU A 4 4.88 -14.42 9.49
C LEU A 4 3.88 -15.01 8.49
N ILE A 5 3.06 -15.95 8.95
CA ILE A 5 2.05 -16.60 8.10
C ILE A 5 0.99 -15.58 7.68
N VAL A 6 0.47 -14.80 8.63
CA VAL A 6 -0.50 -13.73 8.36
C VAL A 6 0.08 -12.70 7.38
N SER A 7 1.33 -12.28 7.59
CA SER A 7 2.01 -11.32 6.71
C SER A 7 2.20 -11.87 5.29
N LEU A 8 2.56 -13.15 5.15
CA LEU A 8 2.70 -13.80 3.83
C LEU A 8 1.37 -13.88 3.09
N ILE A 9 0.30 -14.29 3.77
CA ILE A 9 -1.03 -14.38 3.17
C ILE A 9 -1.50 -13.01 2.71
N ASN A 10 -1.37 -11.99 3.56
CA ASN A 10 -1.74 -10.63 3.24
C ASN A 10 -0.96 -10.09 2.02
N SER A 11 0.35 -10.35 1.98
CA SER A 11 1.18 -10.00 0.82
C SER A 11 0.70 -10.68 -0.46
N PHE A 12 0.29 -11.95 -0.38
CA PHE A 12 -0.21 -12.70 -1.53
C PHE A 12 -1.51 -12.11 -2.10
N PHE A 13 -2.44 -11.70 -1.22
CA PHE A 13 -3.69 -11.05 -1.65
C PHE A 13 -3.49 -9.66 -2.25
N ILE A 14 -2.53 -8.89 -1.73
CA ILE A 14 -2.26 -7.53 -2.19
C ILE A 14 -1.44 -7.51 -3.48
N THR A 15 -0.57 -8.50 -3.70
CA THR A 15 0.34 -8.57 -4.86
C THR A 15 -0.37 -8.40 -6.22
N PRO A 16 -1.51 -9.05 -6.53
CA PRO A 16 -2.18 -8.86 -7.81
C PRO A 16 -2.62 -7.42 -8.07
N ILE A 17 -3.11 -6.73 -7.04
CA ILE A 17 -3.58 -5.34 -7.13
C ILE A 17 -2.39 -4.44 -7.46
N VAL A 18 -1.29 -4.59 -6.72
CA VAL A 18 -0.05 -3.84 -6.94
C VAL A 18 0.52 -4.11 -8.33
N PHE A 19 0.53 -5.38 -8.76
CA PHE A 19 1.03 -5.77 -10.06
C PHE A 19 0.25 -5.13 -11.21
N VAL A 20 -1.08 -5.18 -11.18
CA VAL A 20 -1.93 -4.55 -12.22
C VAL A 20 -1.68 -3.05 -12.29
N PHE A 21 -1.61 -2.38 -11.14
CA PHE A 21 -1.40 -0.94 -11.11
C PHE A 21 0.00 -0.53 -11.60
N LEU A 22 1.05 -1.22 -11.14
CA LEU A 22 2.42 -0.94 -11.57
C LEU A 22 2.64 -1.28 -13.04
N SER A 23 2.14 -2.43 -13.52
CA SER A 23 2.32 -2.83 -14.91
C SER A 23 1.72 -1.83 -15.89
N SER A 24 0.53 -1.28 -15.59
CA SER A 24 -0.07 -0.25 -16.45
C SER A 24 0.79 1.01 -16.57
N LYS A 25 1.38 1.45 -15.46
CA LYS A 25 2.27 2.62 -15.44
C LYS A 25 3.61 2.37 -16.13
N PHE A 26 4.18 1.18 -15.96
CA PHE A 26 5.40 0.79 -16.68
C PHE A 26 5.18 0.70 -18.18
N ILE A 27 4.06 0.14 -18.62
CA ILE A 27 3.72 0.02 -20.05
C ILE A 27 3.55 1.41 -20.66
N GLU A 28 2.79 2.30 -20.01
CA GLU A 28 2.59 3.68 -20.46
C GLU A 28 3.93 4.40 -20.68
N ASN A 29 4.84 4.34 -19.70
CA ASN A 29 6.17 4.95 -19.80
C ASN A 29 7.06 4.27 -20.83
N TYR A 30 6.95 2.95 -21.00
CA TYR A 30 7.75 2.18 -21.95
C TYR A 30 7.54 2.67 -23.37
N PHE A 31 6.31 2.88 -23.81
CA PHE A 31 6.02 3.34 -25.18
C PHE A 31 6.55 4.74 -25.45
N TYR A 32 6.57 5.61 -24.47
CA TYR A 32 7.06 6.98 -24.65
C TYR A 32 8.58 7.08 -24.84
N GLU A 33 9.35 6.27 -24.13
CA GLU A 33 10.82 6.44 -24.04
C GLU A 33 11.63 5.32 -24.68
N SER A 34 10.97 4.25 -25.14
CA SER A 34 11.67 3.09 -25.71
C SER A 34 12.55 3.47 -26.90
N LYS A 35 12.06 4.32 -27.80
CA LYS A 35 12.80 4.76 -28.98
C LYS A 35 14.09 5.52 -28.61
N GLN A 36 14.01 6.41 -27.64
CA GLN A 36 15.18 7.20 -27.20
C GLN A 36 16.23 6.34 -26.50
N CYS A 37 15.79 5.42 -25.64
CA CYS A 37 16.69 4.51 -24.92
C CYS A 37 17.42 3.53 -25.87
N ILE A 38 16.75 3.09 -26.96
CA ILE A 38 17.35 2.22 -27.98
C ILE A 38 18.40 3.00 -28.75
N ILE A 39 18.12 4.23 -29.20
CA ILE A 39 19.06 5.08 -29.92
C ILE A 39 20.32 5.36 -29.10
N LEU A 40 20.17 5.59 -27.79
CA LEU A 40 21.26 5.87 -26.86
C LEU A 40 21.97 4.61 -26.35
N ASN A 41 21.57 3.42 -26.83
CA ASN A 41 22.12 2.12 -26.43
C ASN A 41 22.18 1.93 -24.89
N ILE A 42 21.16 2.38 -24.18
CA ILE A 42 21.06 2.27 -22.72
C ILE A 42 20.64 0.84 -22.35
N SER A 43 21.39 0.18 -21.46
CA SER A 43 21.03 -1.16 -21.00
C SER A 43 19.68 -1.16 -20.28
N PRO A 44 18.87 -2.24 -20.40
CA PRO A 44 17.53 -2.31 -19.75
C PRO A 44 17.57 -2.13 -18.22
N PHE A 45 18.61 -2.60 -17.58
CA PHE A 45 18.78 -2.49 -16.13
C PHE A 45 19.07 -1.05 -15.68
N ILE A 46 19.93 -0.34 -16.42
CA ILE A 46 20.24 1.07 -16.15
C ILE A 46 19.00 1.94 -16.42
N ARG A 47 18.26 1.64 -17.48
CA ARG A 47 17.00 2.28 -17.80
C ARG A 47 16.01 2.15 -16.65
N LEU A 48 15.78 0.92 -16.16
CA LEU A 48 14.85 0.65 -15.06
C LEU A 48 15.18 1.51 -13.83
N ILE A 49 16.44 1.52 -13.39
CA ILE A 49 16.84 2.20 -12.15
C ILE A 49 16.92 3.71 -12.29
N LYS A 50 17.45 4.20 -13.42
CA LYS A 50 17.74 5.65 -13.57
C LYS A 50 16.64 6.45 -14.24
N ILE A 51 15.76 5.80 -15.01
CA ILE A 51 14.72 6.47 -15.79
C ILE A 51 13.33 6.06 -15.31
N ASP A 52 13.01 4.76 -15.36
CA ASP A 52 11.65 4.29 -15.11
C ASP A 52 11.24 4.46 -13.63
N ILE A 53 12.04 4.00 -12.67
CA ILE A 53 11.74 4.11 -11.23
C ILE A 53 11.65 5.57 -10.76
N PRO A 54 12.59 6.48 -11.08
CA PRO A 54 12.45 7.87 -10.68
C PRO A 54 11.23 8.58 -11.28
N LYS A 55 10.78 8.15 -12.44
CA LYS A 55 9.63 8.74 -13.11
C LYS A 55 8.31 8.38 -12.43
N ILE A 56 8.18 7.12 -12.00
CA ILE A 56 6.99 6.62 -11.31
C ILE A 56 7.08 6.68 -9.78
N LYS A 57 8.09 7.39 -9.24
CA LYS A 57 8.31 7.43 -7.77
C LYS A 57 7.09 7.94 -7.00
N ASN A 58 6.35 8.88 -7.57
CA ASN A 58 5.16 9.44 -6.94
C ASN A 58 4.06 8.39 -6.84
N GLU A 59 3.83 7.66 -7.91
CA GLU A 59 2.90 6.55 -7.97
C GLU A 59 3.32 5.42 -7.04
N LEU A 60 4.62 5.12 -6.98
CA LEU A 60 5.15 4.12 -6.05
C LEU A 60 4.87 4.48 -4.58
N VAL A 61 5.06 5.73 -4.19
CA VAL A 61 4.77 6.16 -2.81
C VAL A 61 3.28 6.06 -2.50
N LEU A 62 2.41 6.43 -3.45
CA LEU A 62 0.96 6.27 -3.29
C LEU A 62 0.55 4.81 -3.17
N ILE A 63 1.12 3.92 -3.99
CA ILE A 63 0.85 2.48 -3.92
C ILE A 63 1.31 1.92 -2.58
N ILE A 64 2.53 2.25 -2.12
CA ILE A 64 3.06 1.78 -0.85
C ILE A 64 2.16 2.22 0.31
N SER A 65 1.69 3.47 0.31
CA SER A 65 0.76 3.94 1.35
C SER A 65 -0.60 3.24 1.28
N ALA A 66 -1.12 2.99 0.08
CA ALA A 66 -2.36 2.25 -0.12
C ALA A 66 -2.25 0.78 0.35
N VAL A 67 -1.16 0.11 0.00
CA VAL A 67 -0.84 -1.26 0.44
C VAL A 67 -0.77 -1.32 1.97
N PHE A 68 -0.13 -0.34 2.59
CA PHE A 68 -0.04 -0.27 4.04
C PHE A 68 -1.41 -0.12 4.70
N VAL A 69 -2.28 0.73 4.16
CA VAL A 69 -3.67 0.90 4.64
C VAL A 69 -4.47 -0.39 4.46
N LEU A 70 -4.37 -1.06 3.31
CA LEU A 70 -5.05 -2.33 3.05
C LEU A 70 -4.56 -3.42 4.01
N SER A 71 -3.25 -3.47 4.25
CA SER A 71 -2.65 -4.45 5.19
C SER A 71 -3.12 -4.24 6.62
N LEU A 72 -3.30 -3.01 7.07
CA LEU A 72 -3.83 -2.71 8.41
C LEU A 72 -5.31 -3.05 8.54
N GLY A 73 -6.09 -2.94 7.47
CA GLY A 73 -7.53 -3.20 7.45
C GLY A 73 -7.92 -4.67 7.30
N ASP A 74 -6.96 -5.57 7.05
CA ASP A 74 -7.26 -6.97 6.78
C ASP A 74 -7.62 -7.74 8.05
N LEU A 75 -8.91 -8.08 8.14
CA LEU A 75 -9.48 -8.94 9.18
C LEU A 75 -9.43 -10.43 8.80
N THR A 76 -9.43 -10.74 7.51
CA THR A 76 -9.65 -12.11 7.01
C THR A 76 -8.51 -13.04 7.38
N SER A 77 -7.28 -12.60 7.17
CA SER A 77 -6.08 -13.40 7.47
C SER A 77 -5.98 -13.77 8.96
N ILE A 78 -6.51 -12.91 9.84
CA ILE A 78 -6.41 -13.07 11.30
C ILE A 78 -7.54 -13.93 11.84
N THR A 79 -8.74 -13.78 11.31
CA THR A 79 -9.90 -14.59 11.72
C THR A 79 -9.73 -16.06 11.36
N ILE A 80 -9.02 -16.37 10.27
CA ILE A 80 -8.73 -17.75 9.85
C ILE A 80 -7.81 -18.45 10.85
N PHE A 81 -6.82 -17.75 11.40
CA PHE A 81 -5.84 -18.37 12.31
C PHE A 81 -6.24 -18.37 13.78
N ASN A 82 -7.30 -17.68 14.15
CA ASN A 82 -7.93 -17.64 15.49
C ASN A 82 -6.94 -17.70 16.67
N ASP A 83 -5.80 -16.99 16.54
CA ASP A 83 -4.78 -16.98 17.57
C ASP A 83 -5.08 -15.88 18.60
N SER A 84 -5.36 -16.30 19.83
CA SER A 84 -5.65 -15.39 20.94
C SER A 84 -4.48 -14.47 21.34
N SER A 85 -3.27 -14.79 20.88
CA SER A 85 -2.05 -14.04 21.20
C SER A 85 -1.82 -12.81 20.30
N PHE A 86 -2.46 -12.75 19.14
CA PHE A 86 -2.26 -11.67 18.16
C PHE A 86 -3.60 -10.97 17.86
N ARG A 87 -3.71 -9.71 18.28
CA ARG A 87 -4.91 -8.90 18.06
C ARG A 87 -4.58 -7.69 17.19
N THR A 88 -5.30 -7.54 16.08
CA THR A 88 -5.26 -6.31 15.28
C THR A 88 -6.34 -5.34 15.72
N ILE A 89 -6.16 -4.06 15.35
CA ILE A 89 -7.14 -3.02 15.66
C ILE A 89 -8.54 -3.35 15.11
N PRO A 90 -8.71 -3.77 13.83
CA PRO A 90 -10.02 -4.14 13.32
C PRO A 90 -10.66 -5.33 14.06
N LEU A 91 -9.85 -6.34 14.42
CA LEU A 91 -10.36 -7.48 15.21
C LEU A 91 -10.82 -7.03 16.61
N PHE A 92 -10.07 -6.14 17.24
CA PHE A 92 -10.43 -5.60 18.56
C PHE A 92 -11.73 -4.80 18.51
N ILE A 93 -11.93 -3.97 17.46
CA ILE A 93 -13.19 -3.25 17.24
C ILE A 93 -14.36 -4.23 17.07
N SER A 94 -14.17 -5.29 16.27
CA SER A 94 -15.17 -6.33 16.07
C SER A 94 -15.54 -7.05 17.40
N GLN A 95 -14.55 -7.33 18.25
CA GLN A 95 -14.78 -7.94 19.55
C GLN A 95 -15.56 -7.00 20.50
N LEU A 96 -15.24 -5.70 20.51
CA LEU A 96 -15.99 -4.71 21.29
C LEU A 96 -17.45 -4.65 20.84
N TYR A 97 -17.67 -4.62 19.53
CA TYR A 97 -19.01 -4.61 18.94
C TYR A 97 -19.82 -5.86 19.33
N ASN A 98 -19.22 -7.03 19.26
CA ASN A 98 -19.85 -8.30 19.65
C ASN A 98 -20.12 -8.39 21.16
N ASN A 99 -19.37 -7.66 21.98
CA ASN A 99 -19.57 -7.56 23.42
C ASN A 99 -20.55 -6.43 23.84
N TYR A 100 -21.29 -5.87 22.89
CA TYR A 100 -22.25 -4.76 23.08
C TYR A 100 -21.64 -3.47 23.64
N LYS A 101 -20.32 -3.28 23.52
CA LYS A 101 -19.59 -2.05 23.88
C LYS A 101 -19.49 -1.12 22.68
N TYR A 102 -20.63 -0.63 22.24
CA TYR A 102 -20.72 0.14 21.00
C TYR A 102 -19.97 1.48 21.07
N ASP A 103 -20.06 2.20 22.17
CA ASP A 103 -19.42 3.51 22.34
C ASP A 103 -17.88 3.38 22.24
N ASP A 104 -17.30 2.39 22.92
CA ASP A 104 -15.87 2.11 22.85
C ASP A 104 -15.44 1.68 21.43
N ALA A 105 -16.27 0.84 20.80
CA ALA A 105 -16.00 0.38 19.42
C ALA A 105 -16.00 1.55 18.43
N PHE A 106 -17.00 2.44 18.49
CA PHE A 106 -17.07 3.61 17.62
C PHE A 106 -15.95 4.61 17.89
N PHE A 107 -15.56 4.81 19.12
CA PHE A 107 -14.44 5.68 19.47
C PHE A 107 -13.12 5.18 18.86
N ILE A 108 -12.80 3.90 19.03
CA ILE A 108 -11.57 3.30 18.48
C ILE A 108 -11.62 3.26 16.94
N LEU A 109 -12.79 2.96 16.36
CA LEU A 109 -12.98 2.98 14.91
C LEU A 109 -12.71 4.38 14.33
N SER A 110 -13.22 5.43 14.98
CA SER A 110 -12.99 6.81 14.52
C SER A 110 -11.51 7.20 14.56
N LEU A 111 -10.80 6.86 15.63
CA LEU A 111 -9.36 7.07 15.73
C LEU A 111 -8.59 6.28 14.67
N PHE A 112 -8.99 5.06 14.39
CA PHE A 112 -8.39 4.23 13.37
C PHE A 112 -8.57 4.84 11.97
N ILE A 113 -9.78 5.27 11.60
CA ILE A 113 -10.05 5.92 10.32
C ILE A 113 -9.23 7.22 10.17
N ILE A 114 -9.16 8.03 11.21
CA ILE A 114 -8.35 9.26 11.20
C ILE A 114 -6.87 8.93 10.96
N SER A 115 -6.34 7.90 11.61
CA SER A 115 -4.94 7.49 11.43
C SER A 115 -4.67 7.01 9.98
N LEU A 116 -5.57 6.23 9.39
CA LEU A 116 -5.48 5.80 8.00
C LEU A 116 -5.51 6.98 7.02
N PHE A 117 -6.38 7.96 7.30
CA PHE A 117 -6.44 9.18 6.50
C PHE A 117 -5.11 9.95 6.53
N PHE A 118 -4.47 10.09 7.68
CA PHE A 118 -3.16 10.71 7.78
C PHE A 118 -2.07 9.95 7.01
N ILE A 119 -2.08 8.63 7.07
CA ILE A 119 -1.13 7.77 6.34
C ILE A 119 -1.23 7.99 4.82
N MET A 120 -2.44 8.18 4.29
CA MET A 120 -2.64 8.48 2.87
C MET A 120 -2.35 9.94 2.50
N TYR A 121 -2.72 10.87 3.38
CA TYR A 121 -2.62 12.30 3.11
C TYR A 121 -1.18 12.82 3.13
N LEU A 122 -0.35 12.40 4.09
CA LEU A 122 1.02 12.88 4.24
C LEU A 122 1.89 12.62 3.00
N PRO A 123 1.94 11.41 2.44
CA PRO A 123 2.69 11.16 1.21
C PRO A 123 2.17 11.97 0.02
N SER A 124 0.85 12.07 -0.16
CA SER A 124 0.26 12.81 -1.29
C SER A 124 0.61 14.31 -1.24
N LYS A 125 0.59 14.91 -0.06
CA LYS A 125 0.99 16.31 0.14
C LYS A 125 2.47 16.54 -0.14
N TYR A 126 3.33 15.62 0.33
CA TYR A 126 4.77 15.69 0.09
C TYR A 126 5.11 15.61 -1.40
N LEU A 127 4.42 14.76 -2.14
CA LEU A 127 4.61 14.58 -3.58
C LEU A 127 4.17 15.81 -4.37
N ASN A 128 3.00 16.37 -4.07
CA ASN A 128 2.51 17.58 -4.72
C ASN A 128 3.44 18.78 -4.52
N ARG A 129 4.02 18.93 -3.33
CA ARG A 129 4.97 20.02 -3.05
C ARG A 129 6.22 19.94 -3.93
N ASN A 130 6.70 18.76 -4.25
CA ASN A 130 7.88 18.56 -5.10
C ASN A 130 7.57 18.68 -6.61
N ALA A 131 6.30 18.62 -7.01
CA ALA A 131 5.89 18.81 -8.41
C ALA A 131 5.90 20.29 -8.82
N TYR A 132 5.72 21.23 -7.88
CA TYR A 132 5.73 22.67 -8.14
C TYR A 132 7.16 23.30 -8.20
N ILE A 133 8.21 22.53 -7.89
CA ILE A 133 9.59 23.03 -7.87
C ILE A 133 10.38 22.61 -9.15
N ARG A 134 9.71 21.99 -10.09
CA ARG A 134 10.23 21.63 -11.42
C ARG A 134 9.45 22.35 -12.49
#